data_8e0427f953cf1160272f258ba2a30af5
#
_entry.id   8e0427f953cf1160272f258ba2a30af5
#
_cell.length_a   1.000
_cell.length_b   1.000
_cell.length_c   1.000
_cell.angle_alpha   90.00
_cell.angle_beta   90.00
_cell.angle_gamma   90.00
#
_symmetry.space_group_name_H-M   'P 1'
#
loop_
_entity.id
_entity.type
_entity.pdbx_description
1 polymer ?
#
loop_
_entity_poly.entity_id
_entity_poly.type
_entity_poly.pdbx_seq_one_letter_code
_entity_poly.pdbx_strand_id
1 'polypeptide(L)'
;MANNIAVIVSCDTKENEALFVCEKVAAHECEPILVDISCSGKACDKASIKPFEIVDGLLPTGKTLSDISKSEAINTMAQGLKHTLKMLYQNEKIDGVIGMGGLQNTEICTAAMRELPLGFPKVMVSTVASGRRYFASVVGKSDIVTIPSIVDFNGINRVSSVILSSAVAAICAMAKEKQEICWAGPCKVIASTMMGVTNDTVVLASQLMKDKGFEVLSFHSTGAGGATLEGMAKAGRLDGIMDLSLQEMTAEYFGGYGFSAGANERLNGAAQAGIPMVVCPGAIDFICLRKNELFDDSEKRGMVWHNSDLAHVRLYDNEVLDIVRTICSRVNSSSGRVSVLLPRKGLRTLSEPGQVFYRPELMEKIEMLFKELLSGGIVFKAFD
;
A
#
# COMPACT_ATOMS: atom_id res chain seq x y z
N MET A 1 13.36 26.77 -13.59
CA MET A 1 14.54 25.93 -13.33
C MET A 1 14.27 24.57 -13.95
N ALA A 2 15.30 23.83 -14.36
CA ALA A 2 15.12 22.45 -14.83
C ALA A 2 14.68 21.56 -13.64
N ASN A 3 13.83 20.56 -13.93
CA ASN A 3 13.42 19.60 -12.90
C ASN A 3 14.54 18.58 -12.64
N ASN A 4 14.82 18.31 -11.39
CA ASN A 4 15.87 17.39 -10.95
C ASN A 4 15.32 15.97 -10.79
N ILE A 5 15.89 15.01 -11.48
CA ILE A 5 15.49 13.59 -11.43
C ILE A 5 16.58 12.76 -10.75
N ALA A 6 16.29 12.19 -9.60
CA ALA A 6 17.17 11.21 -8.98
C ALA A 6 17.15 9.89 -9.77
N VAL A 7 18.30 9.48 -10.29
CA VAL A 7 18.53 8.24 -11.04
C VAL A 7 19.22 7.23 -10.11
N ILE A 8 18.51 6.19 -9.67
CA ILE A 8 18.97 5.27 -8.61
C ILE A 8 19.34 3.92 -9.22
N VAL A 9 20.60 3.55 -9.12
CA VAL A 9 21.16 2.34 -9.74
C VAL A 9 22.35 1.80 -8.94
N SER A 10 22.57 0.48 -8.92
CA SER A 10 23.87 -0.12 -8.54
C SER A 10 24.84 0.01 -9.71
N CYS A 11 25.67 1.01 -9.67
CA CYS A 11 26.60 1.32 -10.78
C CYS A 11 27.74 0.31 -10.93
N ASP A 12 28.08 -0.44 -9.88
CA ASP A 12 29.07 -1.53 -9.93
C ASP A 12 28.77 -2.60 -10.99
N THR A 13 27.51 -2.75 -11.36
CA THR A 13 27.05 -3.74 -12.35
C THR A 13 26.28 -3.13 -13.51
N LYS A 14 25.83 -1.87 -13.41
CA LYS A 14 24.91 -1.24 -14.38
C LYS A 14 25.27 0.21 -14.69
N GLU A 15 26.56 0.52 -14.71
CA GLU A 15 27.04 1.89 -14.99
C GLU A 15 26.60 2.38 -16.38
N ASN A 16 26.68 1.51 -17.41
CA ASN A 16 26.29 1.89 -18.76
C ASN A 16 24.81 2.26 -18.87
N GLU A 17 23.95 1.50 -18.22
CA GLU A 17 22.51 1.78 -18.15
C GLU A 17 22.23 3.05 -17.37
N ALA A 18 22.93 3.26 -16.25
CA ALA A 18 22.82 4.47 -15.44
C ALA A 18 23.14 5.72 -16.25
N LEU A 19 24.28 5.70 -16.95
CA LEU A 19 24.73 6.82 -17.79
C LEU A 19 23.79 7.06 -18.98
N PHE A 20 23.28 5.99 -19.60
CA PHE A 20 22.28 6.10 -20.66
C PHE A 20 21.00 6.80 -20.14
N VAL A 21 20.52 6.42 -18.97
CA VAL A 21 19.33 7.06 -18.35
C VAL A 21 19.62 8.52 -18.04
N CYS A 22 20.77 8.86 -17.46
CA CYS A 22 21.16 10.25 -17.21
C CYS A 22 21.20 11.08 -18.50
N GLU A 23 21.78 10.53 -19.58
CA GLU A 23 21.78 11.19 -20.89
C GLU A 23 20.35 11.46 -21.40
N LYS A 24 19.46 10.47 -21.27
CA LYS A 24 18.06 10.62 -21.70
C LYS A 24 17.30 11.63 -20.83
N VAL A 25 17.54 11.66 -19.51
CA VAL A 25 16.97 12.69 -18.60
C VAL A 25 17.38 14.08 -19.05
N ALA A 26 18.70 14.28 -19.33
CA ALA A 26 19.20 15.56 -19.83
C ALA A 26 18.60 15.94 -21.19
N ALA A 27 18.37 14.98 -22.09
CA ALA A 27 17.72 15.19 -23.38
C ALA A 27 16.24 15.63 -23.25
N HIS A 28 15.60 15.35 -22.12
CA HIS A 28 14.27 15.85 -21.77
C HIS A 28 14.28 17.17 -21.00
N GLU A 29 15.39 17.91 -21.02
CA GLU A 29 15.54 19.21 -20.32
C GLU A 29 15.34 19.12 -18.79
N CYS A 30 15.69 17.94 -18.21
CA CYS A 30 15.75 17.70 -16.78
C CYS A 30 17.21 17.46 -16.35
N GLU A 31 17.51 17.73 -15.08
CA GLU A 31 18.86 17.53 -14.51
C GLU A 31 18.94 16.15 -13.82
N PRO A 32 19.80 15.23 -14.27
CA PRO A 32 19.95 13.94 -13.61
C PRO A 32 20.84 14.03 -12.38
N ILE A 33 20.40 13.51 -11.25
CA ILE A 33 21.18 13.30 -10.05
C ILE A 33 21.41 11.80 -9.91
N LEU A 34 22.61 11.33 -10.28
CA LEU A 34 22.94 9.91 -10.23
C LEU A 34 23.24 9.51 -8.77
N VAL A 35 22.43 8.58 -8.26
CA VAL A 35 22.52 8.01 -6.91
C VAL A 35 23.00 6.56 -7.03
N ASP A 36 24.23 6.29 -6.63
CA ASP A 36 24.82 4.96 -6.71
C ASP A 36 24.53 4.16 -5.44
N ILE A 37 23.77 3.08 -5.59
CA ILE A 37 23.41 2.16 -4.49
C ILE A 37 24.20 0.85 -4.53
N SER A 38 25.43 0.87 -5.06
CA SER A 38 26.29 -0.30 -5.12
C SER A 38 26.63 -0.81 -3.70
N CYS A 39 26.39 -2.12 -3.48
CA CYS A 39 26.68 -2.77 -2.22
C CYS A 39 28.07 -3.47 -2.18
N SER A 40 28.82 -3.44 -3.28
CA SER A 40 30.14 -4.08 -3.39
C SER A 40 31.31 -3.24 -2.85
N GLY A 41 31.03 -2.00 -2.40
CA GLY A 41 32.04 -1.04 -1.96
C GLY A 41 32.72 -0.26 -3.11
N LYS A 42 32.46 -0.60 -4.37
CA LYS A 42 32.90 0.19 -5.54
C LYS A 42 31.88 1.29 -5.83
N ALA A 43 32.35 2.52 -5.88
CA ALA A 43 31.53 3.67 -6.27
C ALA A 43 31.83 4.07 -7.74
N CYS A 44 30.79 4.52 -8.43
CA CYS A 44 30.91 5.17 -9.73
C CYS A 44 31.46 6.60 -9.57
N ASP A 45 32.51 6.95 -10.29
CA ASP A 45 33.10 8.30 -10.22
C ASP A 45 32.14 9.41 -10.68
N LYS A 46 31.20 9.06 -11.58
CA LYS A 46 30.20 9.98 -12.14
C LYS A 46 28.95 10.10 -11.26
N ALA A 47 28.84 9.31 -10.18
CA ALA A 47 27.72 9.42 -9.26
C ALA A 47 27.76 10.75 -8.49
N SER A 48 26.61 11.43 -8.44
CA SER A 48 26.39 12.63 -7.65
C SER A 48 26.32 12.32 -6.15
N ILE A 49 25.80 11.14 -5.82
CA ILE A 49 25.74 10.62 -4.46
C ILE A 49 26.29 9.20 -4.47
N LYS A 50 27.32 8.97 -3.66
CA LYS A 50 28.08 7.72 -3.63
C LYS A 50 27.60 6.78 -2.52
N PRO A 51 27.83 5.44 -2.64
CA PRO A 51 27.35 4.46 -1.66
C PRO A 51 27.77 4.77 -0.22
N PHE A 52 29.00 5.23 0.01
CA PHE A 52 29.51 5.54 1.34
C PHE A 52 28.80 6.76 1.98
N GLU A 53 28.33 7.71 1.17
CA GLU A 53 27.56 8.87 1.67
C GLU A 53 26.14 8.44 2.10
N ILE A 54 25.55 7.46 1.37
CA ILE A 54 24.21 6.92 1.68
C ILE A 54 24.21 6.17 3.01
N VAL A 55 25.28 5.42 3.30
CA VAL A 55 25.38 4.59 4.51
C VAL A 55 26.17 5.24 5.64
N ASP A 56 26.50 6.51 5.51
CA ASP A 56 27.22 7.24 6.55
C ASP A 56 26.48 7.20 7.89
N GLY A 57 27.21 6.87 8.95
CA GLY A 57 26.66 6.71 10.30
C GLY A 57 25.82 5.44 10.53
N LEU A 58 25.60 4.59 9.52
CA LEU A 58 24.82 3.34 9.64
C LEU A 58 25.71 2.11 9.84
N LEU A 59 27.00 2.21 9.52
CA LEU A 59 27.95 1.12 9.69
C LEU A 59 28.74 1.28 11.01
N PRO A 60 29.16 0.17 11.62
CA PRO A 60 30.09 0.24 12.76
C PRO A 60 31.37 0.99 12.39
N THR A 61 31.94 1.71 13.35
CA THR A 61 33.14 2.51 13.15
C THR A 61 34.26 1.69 12.50
N GLY A 62 34.78 2.21 11.37
CA GLY A 62 35.88 1.59 10.62
C GLY A 62 35.47 0.46 9.68
N LYS A 63 34.18 0.14 9.55
CA LYS A 63 33.68 -0.84 8.57
C LYS A 63 33.12 -0.16 7.34
N THR A 64 33.20 -0.88 6.22
CA THR A 64 32.59 -0.53 4.94
C THR A 64 31.53 -1.57 4.54
N LEU A 65 30.80 -1.33 3.46
CA LEU A 65 29.83 -2.30 2.93
C LEU A 65 30.45 -3.64 2.54
N SER A 66 31.74 -3.66 2.17
CA SER A 66 32.46 -4.91 1.85
C SER A 66 32.86 -5.73 3.08
N ASP A 67 32.80 -5.17 4.28
CA ASP A 67 33.18 -5.84 5.54
C ASP A 67 31.99 -6.54 6.24
N ILE A 68 30.79 -6.46 5.65
CA ILE A 68 29.56 -7.05 6.19
C ILE A 68 28.95 -8.04 5.19
N SER A 69 28.00 -8.85 5.67
CA SER A 69 27.32 -9.79 4.79
C SER A 69 26.51 -9.08 3.72
N LYS A 70 26.29 -9.75 2.57
CA LYS A 70 25.49 -9.20 1.47
C LYS A 70 24.08 -8.78 1.92
N SER A 71 23.45 -9.55 2.80
CA SER A 71 22.11 -9.25 3.33
C SER A 71 22.13 -7.99 4.19
N GLU A 72 23.14 -7.85 5.07
CA GLU A 72 23.32 -6.64 5.88
C GLU A 72 23.60 -5.42 5.01
N ALA A 73 24.44 -5.55 3.98
CA ALA A 73 24.76 -4.46 3.06
C ALA A 73 23.50 -3.96 2.32
N ILE A 74 22.64 -4.88 1.84
CA ILE A 74 21.36 -4.54 1.20
C ILE A 74 20.43 -3.79 2.18
N ASN A 75 20.30 -4.29 3.41
CA ASN A 75 19.44 -3.66 4.42
C ASN A 75 19.96 -2.28 4.83
N THR A 76 21.26 -2.15 5.03
CA THR A 76 21.92 -0.87 5.37
C THR A 76 21.74 0.14 4.24
N MET A 77 21.98 -0.27 2.98
CA MET A 77 21.77 0.57 1.82
C MET A 77 20.30 1.01 1.69
N ALA A 78 19.35 0.10 1.91
CA ALA A 78 17.93 0.45 1.87
C ALA A 78 17.56 1.47 2.96
N GLN A 79 18.09 1.35 4.17
CA GLN A 79 17.87 2.32 5.25
C GLN A 79 18.51 3.68 4.91
N GLY A 80 19.74 3.68 4.44
CA GLY A 80 20.45 4.90 4.05
C GLY A 80 19.73 5.62 2.90
N LEU A 81 19.30 4.88 1.86
CA LEU A 81 18.60 5.47 0.73
C LEU A 81 17.25 6.09 1.12
N LYS A 82 16.52 5.49 2.07
CA LYS A 82 15.30 6.10 2.63
C LYS A 82 15.58 7.47 3.21
N HIS A 83 16.63 7.57 4.02
CA HIS A 83 17.03 8.83 4.61
C HIS A 83 17.46 9.84 3.53
N THR A 84 18.31 9.42 2.61
CA THR A 84 18.83 10.24 1.50
C THR A 84 17.70 10.81 0.65
N LEU A 85 16.76 9.99 0.18
CA LEU A 85 15.64 10.47 -0.63
C LEU A 85 14.72 11.41 0.14
N LYS A 86 14.45 11.12 1.41
CA LYS A 86 13.67 12.01 2.26
C LYS A 86 14.33 13.38 2.42
N MET A 87 15.64 13.42 2.65
CA MET A 87 16.42 14.67 2.75
C MET A 87 16.45 15.44 1.43
N LEU A 88 16.64 14.74 0.29
CA LEU A 88 16.62 15.38 -1.03
C LEU A 88 15.24 15.99 -1.32
N TYR A 89 14.16 15.30 -1.00
CA TYR A 89 12.80 15.81 -1.15
C TYR A 89 12.54 17.01 -0.24
N GLN A 90 12.85 16.92 1.06
CA GLN A 90 12.60 17.99 2.04
C GLN A 90 13.40 19.28 1.74
N ASN A 91 14.57 19.14 1.12
CA ASN A 91 15.40 20.26 0.70
C ASN A 91 15.13 20.72 -0.75
N GLU A 92 14.02 20.24 -1.36
CA GLU A 92 13.61 20.59 -2.73
C GLU A 92 14.73 20.35 -3.77
N LYS A 93 15.52 19.30 -3.58
CA LYS A 93 16.64 18.94 -4.46
C LYS A 93 16.22 18.00 -5.58
N ILE A 94 15.05 17.36 -5.50
CA ILE A 94 14.53 16.44 -6.49
C ILE A 94 13.06 16.70 -6.79
N ASP A 95 12.67 16.51 -8.05
CA ASP A 95 11.28 16.63 -8.53
C ASP A 95 10.70 15.29 -8.98
N GLY A 96 11.53 14.27 -9.09
CA GLY A 96 11.13 12.92 -9.42
C GLY A 96 12.25 11.93 -9.15
N VAL A 97 11.89 10.65 -9.11
CA VAL A 97 12.83 9.56 -8.88
C VAL A 97 12.58 8.40 -9.83
N ILE A 98 13.64 7.93 -10.49
CA ILE A 98 13.64 6.71 -11.31
C ILE A 98 14.67 5.73 -10.76
N GLY A 99 14.21 4.50 -10.45
CA GLY A 99 15.08 3.37 -10.09
C GLY A 99 15.09 2.32 -11.19
N MET A 100 16.19 1.57 -11.29
CA MET A 100 16.25 0.45 -12.22
C MET A 100 17.07 -0.72 -11.69
N GLY A 101 16.70 -1.94 -12.09
CA GLY A 101 17.49 -3.15 -11.85
C GLY A 101 16.70 -4.42 -11.63
N GLY A 102 17.40 -5.42 -11.10
CA GLY A 102 16.85 -6.71 -10.71
C GLY A 102 16.21 -6.67 -9.32
N LEU A 103 15.99 -7.84 -8.72
CA LEU A 103 15.29 -7.99 -7.43
C LEU A 103 15.87 -7.09 -6.33
N GLN A 104 17.17 -7.14 -6.10
CA GLN A 104 17.84 -6.37 -5.04
C GLN A 104 17.63 -4.86 -5.22
N ASN A 105 17.88 -4.32 -6.42
CA ASN A 105 17.68 -2.89 -6.68
C ASN A 105 16.20 -2.51 -6.56
N THR A 106 15.30 -3.38 -7.02
CA THR A 106 13.86 -3.15 -6.90
C THR A 106 13.46 -3.00 -5.43
N GLU A 107 13.92 -3.89 -4.56
CA GLU A 107 13.63 -3.86 -3.13
C GLU A 107 14.19 -2.59 -2.46
N ILE A 108 15.46 -2.25 -2.73
CA ILE A 108 16.11 -1.05 -2.16
C ILE A 108 15.41 0.22 -2.64
N CYS A 109 15.23 0.38 -3.96
CA CYS A 109 14.64 1.59 -4.54
C CYS A 109 13.20 1.79 -4.08
N THR A 110 12.36 0.75 -4.17
CA THR A 110 10.94 0.89 -3.83
C THR A 110 10.72 1.06 -2.34
N ALA A 111 11.57 0.47 -1.48
CA ALA A 111 11.55 0.72 -0.05
C ALA A 111 11.79 2.21 0.28
N ALA A 112 12.69 2.86 -0.44
CA ALA A 112 12.97 4.29 -0.27
C ALA A 112 11.90 5.18 -0.95
N MET A 113 11.43 4.81 -2.14
CA MET A 113 10.36 5.53 -2.84
C MET A 113 9.05 5.58 -2.04
N ARG A 114 8.75 4.55 -1.24
CA ARG A 114 7.56 4.52 -0.38
C ARG A 114 7.59 5.55 0.77
N GLU A 115 8.75 6.09 1.10
CA GLU A 115 8.87 7.17 2.11
C GLU A 115 8.56 8.57 1.51
N LEU A 116 8.53 8.68 0.18
CA LEU A 116 8.16 9.92 -0.50
C LEU A 116 6.63 10.08 -0.53
N PRO A 117 6.11 11.31 -0.50
CA PRO A 117 4.67 11.53 -0.43
C PRO A 117 3.93 11.01 -1.66
N LEU A 118 2.63 10.78 -1.50
CA LEU A 118 1.72 10.53 -2.62
C LEU A 118 1.69 11.74 -3.55
N GLY A 119 1.64 11.49 -4.86
CA GLY A 119 1.71 12.53 -5.90
C GLY A 119 3.15 12.90 -6.30
N PHE A 120 4.18 12.58 -5.50
CA PHE A 120 5.55 12.78 -5.92
C PHE A 120 5.94 11.77 -7.01
N PRO A 121 6.52 12.21 -8.16
CA PRO A 121 6.84 11.34 -9.29
C PRO A 121 7.82 10.21 -8.95
N LYS A 122 7.39 8.94 -9.16
CA LYS A 122 8.17 7.73 -8.84
C LYS A 122 8.02 6.69 -9.94
N VAL A 123 9.14 6.28 -10.55
CA VAL A 123 9.17 5.23 -11.59
C VAL A 123 10.21 4.17 -11.20
N MET A 124 9.84 2.89 -11.31
CA MET A 124 10.74 1.75 -11.13
C MET A 124 10.75 0.85 -12.36
N VAL A 125 11.90 0.74 -13.03
CA VAL A 125 12.09 -0.20 -14.14
C VAL A 125 12.72 -1.48 -13.57
N SER A 126 11.99 -2.60 -13.65
CA SER A 126 12.38 -3.81 -12.92
C SER A 126 12.30 -5.07 -13.78
N THR A 127 13.33 -5.93 -13.66
CA THR A 127 13.31 -7.27 -14.29
C THR A 127 12.29 -8.21 -13.65
N VAL A 128 11.81 -7.85 -12.47
CA VAL A 128 10.86 -8.66 -11.68
C VAL A 128 9.45 -8.04 -11.58
N ALA A 129 9.19 -6.96 -12.31
CA ALA A 129 7.88 -6.30 -12.32
C ALA A 129 6.76 -7.11 -12.99
N SER A 130 7.11 -8.19 -13.71
CA SER A 130 6.15 -9.03 -14.46
C SER A 130 5.70 -10.30 -13.72
N GLY A 131 6.08 -10.51 -12.46
CA GLY A 131 5.79 -11.73 -11.69
C GLY A 131 4.63 -11.59 -10.70
N ARG A 132 4.03 -12.73 -10.32
CA ARG A 132 2.89 -12.81 -9.38
C ARG A 132 3.13 -12.22 -7.98
N ARG A 133 4.38 -11.98 -7.59
CA ARG A 133 4.76 -11.73 -6.19
C ARG A 133 4.86 -10.26 -5.77
N TYR A 134 4.78 -9.28 -6.69
CA TYR A 134 5.50 -8.03 -6.42
C TYR A 134 4.67 -6.77 -6.19
N PHE A 135 3.39 -6.75 -6.53
CA PHE A 135 2.64 -5.52 -6.31
C PHE A 135 2.62 -5.10 -4.84
N ALA A 136 2.32 -6.01 -3.93
CA ALA A 136 2.23 -5.68 -2.50
C ALA A 136 3.58 -5.31 -1.88
N SER A 137 4.66 -6.01 -2.23
CA SER A 137 6.00 -5.76 -1.67
C SER A 137 6.74 -4.61 -2.33
N VAL A 138 6.50 -4.37 -3.62
CA VAL A 138 7.15 -3.32 -4.41
C VAL A 138 6.41 -1.99 -4.30
N VAL A 139 5.14 -1.96 -4.65
CA VAL A 139 4.33 -0.73 -4.65
C VAL A 139 3.79 -0.43 -3.25
N GLY A 140 3.29 -1.44 -2.54
CA GLY A 140 2.75 -1.28 -1.18
C GLY A 140 1.63 -0.26 -1.14
N LYS A 141 1.81 0.78 -0.33
CA LYS A 141 0.86 1.91 -0.16
C LYS A 141 1.19 3.12 -1.04
N SER A 142 2.15 3.01 -1.96
CA SER A 142 2.66 4.14 -2.74
C SER A 142 2.18 4.07 -4.18
N ASP A 143 2.22 5.19 -4.85
CA ASP A 143 1.87 5.42 -6.24
C ASP A 143 3.07 5.24 -7.19
N ILE A 144 3.91 4.24 -6.95
CA ILE A 144 5.07 3.91 -7.78
C ILE A 144 4.61 3.33 -9.12
N VAL A 145 4.98 3.97 -10.22
CA VAL A 145 4.82 3.41 -11.57
C VAL A 145 5.89 2.36 -11.81
N THR A 146 5.48 1.11 -12.04
CA THR A 146 6.40 0.01 -12.32
C THR A 146 6.38 -0.36 -13.79
N ILE A 147 7.57 -0.43 -14.39
CA ILE A 147 7.74 -0.76 -15.81
C ILE A 147 8.58 -2.05 -15.91
N PRO A 148 8.04 -3.15 -16.51
CA PRO A 148 8.82 -4.35 -16.78
C PRO A 148 9.96 -4.05 -17.76
N SER A 149 11.19 -4.46 -17.42
CA SER A 149 12.34 -4.26 -18.32
C SER A 149 12.33 -5.20 -19.53
N ILE A 150 11.53 -6.28 -19.46
CA ILE A 150 11.39 -7.36 -20.44
C ILE A 150 12.68 -8.18 -20.60
N VAL A 151 13.82 -7.51 -20.70
CA VAL A 151 15.16 -8.12 -20.75
C VAL A 151 15.93 -7.79 -19.49
N ASP A 152 16.94 -8.58 -19.17
CA ASP A 152 17.85 -8.27 -18.06
C ASP A 152 18.80 -7.11 -18.43
N PHE A 153 19.30 -6.43 -17.41
CA PHE A 153 20.27 -5.34 -17.56
C PHE A 153 21.68 -5.90 -17.71
N ASN A 154 22.11 -6.02 -18.96
CA ASN A 154 23.44 -6.46 -19.35
C ASN A 154 23.90 -5.62 -20.55
N GLY A 155 24.07 -4.33 -20.31
CA GLY A 155 24.33 -3.34 -21.35
C GLY A 155 23.08 -2.85 -22.08
N ILE A 156 23.26 -1.78 -22.85
CA ILE A 156 22.18 -1.20 -23.66
C ILE A 156 22.00 -2.00 -24.95
N ASN A 157 20.80 -2.48 -25.18
CA ASN A 157 20.41 -3.22 -26.38
C ASN A 157 19.13 -2.65 -27.00
N ARG A 158 18.64 -3.22 -28.09
CA ARG A 158 17.48 -2.73 -28.85
C ARG A 158 16.21 -2.66 -28.00
N VAL A 159 16.04 -3.57 -27.04
CA VAL A 159 14.85 -3.63 -26.17
C VAL A 159 15.03 -2.68 -24.98
N SER A 160 16.15 -2.82 -24.24
CA SER A 160 16.39 -2.01 -23.04
C SER A 160 16.46 -0.51 -23.37
N SER A 161 17.04 -0.12 -24.52
CA SER A 161 17.09 1.29 -24.93
C SER A 161 15.70 1.92 -25.11
N VAL A 162 14.76 1.20 -25.71
CA VAL A 162 13.39 1.68 -25.91
C VAL A 162 12.65 1.78 -24.58
N ILE A 163 12.73 0.73 -23.74
CA ILE A 163 12.01 0.70 -22.45
C ILE A 163 12.55 1.77 -21.50
N LEU A 164 13.87 1.90 -21.38
CA LEU A 164 14.48 2.92 -20.54
C LEU A 164 14.17 4.33 -21.05
N SER A 165 14.19 4.57 -22.36
CA SER A 165 13.79 5.86 -22.92
C SER A 165 12.34 6.20 -22.64
N SER A 166 11.43 5.22 -22.73
CA SER A 166 10.02 5.41 -22.39
C SER A 166 9.82 5.70 -20.89
N ALA A 167 10.57 5.01 -20.04
CA ALA A 167 10.52 5.23 -18.57
C ALA A 167 11.04 6.64 -18.22
N VAL A 168 12.11 7.09 -18.86
CA VAL A 168 12.64 8.46 -18.69
C VAL A 168 11.65 9.51 -19.18
N ALA A 169 11.04 9.30 -20.34
CA ALA A 169 10.01 10.22 -20.84
C ALA A 169 8.84 10.34 -19.84
N ALA A 170 8.42 9.20 -19.28
CA ALA A 170 7.36 9.19 -18.26
C ALA A 170 7.75 9.97 -17.00
N ILE A 171 8.91 9.71 -16.39
CA ILE A 171 9.32 10.40 -15.16
C ILE A 171 9.55 11.90 -15.39
N CYS A 172 10.14 12.29 -16.51
CA CYS A 172 10.35 13.71 -16.83
C CYS A 172 9.03 14.43 -17.06
N ALA A 173 8.05 13.80 -17.73
CA ALA A 173 6.72 14.38 -17.90
C ALA A 173 5.99 14.51 -16.55
N MET A 174 6.01 13.46 -15.72
CA MET A 174 5.44 13.48 -14.37
C MET A 174 6.05 14.59 -13.51
N ALA A 175 7.37 14.80 -13.59
CA ALA A 175 8.06 15.84 -12.83
C ALA A 175 7.68 17.26 -13.30
N LYS A 176 7.49 17.46 -14.61
CA LYS A 176 7.05 18.76 -15.18
C LYS A 176 5.61 19.10 -14.79
N GLU A 177 4.74 18.10 -14.70
CA GLU A 177 3.33 18.23 -14.33
C GLU A 177 3.08 17.99 -12.81
N LYS A 178 4.15 17.90 -12.03
CA LYS A 178 4.05 17.59 -10.58
C LYS A 178 3.08 18.56 -9.89
N GLN A 179 2.09 17.97 -9.23
CA GLN A 179 1.15 18.69 -8.38
C GLN A 179 1.20 18.12 -6.98
N GLU A 180 1.27 18.99 -6.00
CA GLU A 180 1.18 18.56 -4.61
C GLU A 180 -0.28 18.38 -4.20
N ILE A 181 -0.55 17.30 -3.44
CA ILE A 181 -1.87 17.11 -2.86
C ILE A 181 -2.06 18.14 -1.75
N CYS A 182 -2.94 19.11 -1.96
CA CYS A 182 -3.30 20.11 -0.95
C CYS A 182 -4.24 19.47 0.08
N TRP A 183 -3.70 19.06 1.23
CA TRP A 183 -4.49 18.51 2.34
C TRP A 183 -5.19 19.57 3.17
N ALA A 184 -4.79 20.82 3.07
CA ALA A 184 -5.40 21.97 3.75
C ALA A 184 -6.49 22.62 2.88
N GLY A 185 -7.54 21.86 2.56
CA GLY A 185 -8.68 22.33 1.79
C GLY A 185 -9.82 22.87 2.66
N PRO A 186 -10.84 23.50 2.04
CA PRO A 186 -12.01 24.01 2.75
C PRO A 186 -12.94 22.89 3.24
N CYS A 187 -12.82 21.69 2.66
CA CYS A 187 -13.65 20.53 3.00
C CYS A 187 -12.89 19.60 3.94
N LYS A 188 -13.60 19.04 4.90
CA LYS A 188 -13.09 17.94 5.72
C LYS A 188 -13.02 16.65 4.90
N VAL A 189 -11.95 15.90 5.07
CA VAL A 189 -11.67 14.67 4.32
C VAL A 189 -12.09 13.45 5.14
N ILE A 190 -12.99 12.65 4.59
CA ILE A 190 -13.44 11.38 5.17
C ILE A 190 -12.95 10.22 4.31
N ALA A 191 -12.34 9.24 4.94
CA ALA A 191 -12.04 7.97 4.28
C ALA A 191 -13.22 7.01 4.38
N SER A 192 -13.45 6.21 3.33
CA SER A 192 -14.37 5.07 3.35
C SER A 192 -13.69 3.84 2.76
N THR A 193 -14.01 2.66 3.27
CA THR A 193 -13.57 1.39 2.67
C THR A 193 -14.69 0.79 1.86
N MET A 194 -14.35 0.14 0.75
CA MET A 194 -15.31 -0.45 -0.15
C MET A 194 -14.81 -1.76 -0.76
N MET A 195 -15.76 -2.60 -1.14
CA MET A 195 -15.55 -3.79 -1.97
C MET A 195 -16.75 -3.96 -2.89
N GLY A 196 -16.63 -4.70 -4.00
CA GLY A 196 -17.75 -4.92 -4.91
C GLY A 196 -19.03 -5.39 -4.23
N VAL A 197 -18.89 -6.23 -3.22
CA VAL A 197 -20.02 -6.81 -2.44
C VAL A 197 -20.63 -5.86 -1.39
N THR A 198 -20.07 -4.69 -1.17
CA THR A 198 -20.57 -3.63 -0.28
C THR A 198 -20.76 -2.31 -1.02
N ASN A 199 -20.61 -2.33 -2.35
CA ASN A 199 -20.54 -1.14 -3.19
C ASN A 199 -21.73 -0.19 -3.02
N ASP A 200 -22.96 -0.70 -3.08
CA ASP A 200 -24.17 0.12 -3.08
C ASP A 200 -24.30 0.94 -1.79
N THR A 201 -24.01 0.32 -0.65
CA THR A 201 -24.00 0.99 0.65
C THR A 201 -22.93 2.10 0.70
N VAL A 202 -21.73 1.80 0.21
CA VAL A 202 -20.61 2.76 0.24
C VAL A 202 -20.86 3.93 -0.69
N VAL A 203 -21.37 3.69 -1.88
CA VAL A 203 -21.72 4.75 -2.86
C VAL A 203 -22.78 5.68 -2.28
N LEU A 204 -23.87 5.12 -1.71
CA LEU A 204 -24.92 5.92 -1.10
C LEU A 204 -24.40 6.72 0.10
N ALA A 205 -23.67 6.09 1.02
CA ALA A 205 -23.09 6.77 2.18
C ALA A 205 -22.13 7.89 1.76
N SER A 206 -21.29 7.63 0.76
CA SER A 206 -20.36 8.63 0.22
C SER A 206 -21.10 9.81 -0.40
N GLN A 207 -22.20 9.57 -1.14
CA GLN A 207 -23.00 10.66 -1.70
C GLN A 207 -23.62 11.52 -0.60
N LEU A 208 -24.23 10.89 0.40
CA LEU A 208 -24.82 11.61 1.55
C LEU A 208 -23.78 12.48 2.30
N MET A 209 -22.53 12.04 2.38
CA MET A 209 -21.46 12.82 3.00
C MET A 209 -21.00 13.97 2.09
N LYS A 210 -20.89 13.75 0.77
CA LYS A 210 -20.58 14.81 -0.21
C LYS A 210 -21.65 15.90 -0.19
N ASP A 211 -22.91 15.53 -0.11
CA ASP A 211 -24.05 16.49 -0.02
C ASP A 211 -23.99 17.35 1.26
N LYS A 212 -23.25 16.89 2.28
CA LYS A 212 -22.96 17.62 3.52
C LYS A 212 -21.67 18.43 3.47
N GLY A 213 -20.99 18.46 2.33
CA GLY A 213 -19.76 19.25 2.11
C GLY A 213 -18.46 18.56 2.53
N PHE A 214 -18.47 17.23 2.70
CA PHE A 214 -17.24 16.45 2.94
C PHE A 214 -16.63 15.98 1.62
N GLU A 215 -15.31 15.91 1.57
CA GLU A 215 -14.61 15.12 0.57
C GLU A 215 -14.54 13.67 1.03
N VAL A 216 -14.86 12.71 0.16
CA VAL A 216 -14.83 11.27 0.50
C VAL A 216 -13.82 10.54 -0.36
N LEU A 217 -12.79 9.99 0.28
CA LEU A 217 -11.79 9.12 -0.32
C LEU A 217 -12.18 7.66 -0.10
N SER A 218 -12.45 6.93 -1.19
CA SER A 218 -12.83 5.52 -1.10
C SER A 218 -11.63 4.62 -1.36
N PHE A 219 -11.34 3.72 -0.41
CA PHE A 219 -10.24 2.76 -0.45
C PHE A 219 -10.78 1.36 -0.68
N HIS A 220 -10.23 0.66 -1.66
CA HIS A 220 -10.64 -0.73 -1.93
C HIS A 220 -10.06 -1.68 -0.86
N SER A 221 -10.92 -2.46 -0.19
CA SER A 221 -10.55 -3.40 0.88
C SER A 221 -9.83 -4.65 0.34
N THR A 222 -8.66 -4.46 -0.27
CA THR A 222 -7.84 -5.53 -0.89
C THR A 222 -6.39 -5.51 -0.40
N GLY A 223 -6.16 -5.11 0.84
CA GLY A 223 -4.85 -5.05 1.47
C GLY A 223 -4.21 -3.67 1.37
N ALA A 224 -3.84 -3.24 0.18
CA ALA A 224 -3.20 -1.94 -0.02
C ALA A 224 -4.11 -0.76 0.39
N GLY A 225 -5.42 -0.84 0.09
CA GLY A 225 -6.36 0.23 0.39
C GLY A 225 -6.50 0.49 1.88
N GLY A 226 -6.79 -0.54 2.68
CA GLY A 226 -6.88 -0.42 4.14
C GLY A 226 -5.55 0.01 4.78
N ALA A 227 -4.43 -0.56 4.30
CA ALA A 227 -3.11 -0.15 4.78
C ALA A 227 -2.79 1.33 4.47
N THR A 228 -3.25 1.85 3.31
CA THR A 228 -3.10 3.26 2.96
C THR A 228 -3.98 4.14 3.85
N LEU A 229 -5.25 3.76 4.06
CA LEU A 229 -6.17 4.44 4.98
C LEU A 229 -5.57 4.59 6.37
N GLU A 230 -5.06 3.49 6.97
CA GLU A 230 -4.42 3.51 8.29
C GLU A 230 -3.18 4.42 8.32
N GLY A 231 -2.39 4.41 7.25
CA GLY A 231 -1.23 5.31 7.11
C GLY A 231 -1.63 6.78 7.02
N MET A 232 -2.67 7.11 6.26
CA MET A 232 -3.20 8.48 6.15
C MET A 232 -3.82 8.97 7.47
N ALA A 233 -4.50 8.08 8.20
CA ALA A 233 -5.01 8.37 9.53
C ALA A 233 -3.87 8.77 10.48
N LYS A 234 -2.83 7.94 10.57
CA LYS A 234 -1.62 8.23 11.39
C LYS A 234 -0.91 9.52 10.97
N ALA A 235 -0.93 9.86 9.69
CA ALA A 235 -0.33 11.08 9.16
C ALA A 235 -1.21 12.34 9.34
N GLY A 236 -2.39 12.24 9.99
CA GLY A 236 -3.30 13.36 10.20
C GLY A 236 -3.91 13.92 8.91
N ARG A 237 -4.09 13.07 7.88
CA ARG A 237 -4.65 13.46 6.58
C ARG A 237 -6.16 13.24 6.47
N LEU A 238 -6.79 12.71 7.50
CA LEU A 238 -8.21 12.37 7.54
C LEU A 238 -8.88 13.05 8.74
N ASP A 239 -10.07 13.59 8.52
CA ASP A 239 -10.92 14.17 9.58
C ASP A 239 -11.93 13.15 10.14
N GLY A 240 -12.16 12.05 9.44
CA GLY A 240 -13.07 10.98 9.86
C GLY A 240 -12.96 9.74 8.99
N ILE A 241 -13.51 8.65 9.48
CA ILE A 241 -13.52 7.36 8.76
C ILE A 241 -14.92 6.75 8.80
N MET A 242 -15.40 6.30 7.63
CA MET A 242 -16.52 5.37 7.46
C MET A 242 -15.95 4.02 7.02
N ASP A 243 -15.59 3.17 7.95
CA ASP A 243 -15.03 1.85 7.68
C ASP A 243 -16.15 0.83 7.47
N LEU A 244 -16.66 0.77 6.24
CA LEU A 244 -17.87 0.04 5.89
C LEU A 244 -17.59 -1.36 5.33
N SER A 245 -16.32 -1.68 5.01
CA SER A 245 -15.91 -2.96 4.45
C SER A 245 -14.60 -3.41 5.09
N LEU A 246 -14.67 -4.36 6.00
CA LEU A 246 -13.54 -4.87 6.79
C LEU A 246 -13.03 -6.22 6.29
N GLN A 247 -13.20 -6.54 5.00
CA GLN A 247 -12.81 -7.82 4.43
C GLN A 247 -11.32 -8.15 4.63
N GLU A 248 -10.46 -7.15 4.74
CA GLU A 248 -9.02 -7.33 5.01
C GLU A 248 -8.73 -7.98 6.36
N MET A 249 -9.63 -7.84 7.34
CA MET A 249 -9.51 -8.52 8.64
C MET A 249 -9.66 -10.04 8.53
N THR A 250 -10.32 -10.53 7.48
CA THR A 250 -10.39 -11.97 7.23
C THR A 250 -9.04 -12.51 6.78
N ALA A 251 -8.35 -11.79 5.90
CA ALA A 251 -6.99 -12.15 5.49
C ALA A 251 -6.01 -12.06 6.68
N GLU A 252 -6.14 -11.05 7.52
CA GLU A 252 -5.35 -10.90 8.75
C GLU A 252 -5.60 -12.06 9.72
N TYR A 253 -6.85 -12.47 9.94
CA TYR A 253 -7.22 -13.62 10.78
C TYR A 253 -6.52 -14.91 10.33
N PHE A 254 -6.38 -15.13 9.03
CA PHE A 254 -5.65 -16.25 8.45
C PHE A 254 -4.15 -15.98 8.25
N GLY A 255 -3.54 -15.09 9.04
CA GLY A 255 -2.10 -14.83 9.02
C GLY A 255 -1.60 -14.11 7.78
N GLY A 256 -2.43 -13.32 7.13
CA GLY A 256 -2.10 -12.62 5.88
C GLY A 256 -2.30 -13.47 4.65
N TYR A 257 -3.19 -14.45 4.71
CA TYR A 257 -3.54 -15.32 3.59
C TYR A 257 -4.71 -14.76 2.79
N GLY A 258 -4.73 -15.05 1.48
CA GLY A 258 -5.80 -14.66 0.57
C GLY A 258 -5.59 -13.33 -0.17
N PHE A 259 -6.55 -12.98 -1.01
CA PHE A 259 -6.47 -11.86 -1.96
C PHE A 259 -6.35 -10.48 -1.27
N SER A 260 -6.93 -10.32 -0.10
CA SER A 260 -6.94 -9.05 0.66
C SER A 260 -5.82 -8.94 1.69
N ALA A 261 -4.79 -9.77 1.57
CA ALA A 261 -3.59 -9.69 2.42
C ALA A 261 -2.85 -8.35 2.25
N GLY A 262 -2.15 -7.92 3.31
CA GLY A 262 -1.27 -6.74 3.28
C GLY A 262 -1.76 -5.54 4.09
N ALA A 263 -2.98 -5.58 4.62
CA ALA A 263 -3.48 -4.60 5.58
C ALA A 263 -3.57 -5.25 6.98
N ASN A 264 -2.42 -5.48 7.58
CA ASN A 264 -2.38 -5.95 8.97
C ASN A 264 -2.73 -4.80 9.92
N GLU A 265 -3.34 -5.15 11.06
CA GLU A 265 -3.69 -4.18 12.11
C GLU A 265 -4.73 -3.12 11.68
N ARG A 266 -5.72 -3.52 10.85
CA ARG A 266 -6.84 -2.65 10.50
C ARG A 266 -7.50 -2.08 11.77
N LEU A 267 -7.99 -0.84 11.71
CA LEU A 267 -8.56 -0.02 12.77
C LEU A 267 -7.55 0.51 13.80
N ASN A 268 -6.34 -0.04 13.92
CA ASN A 268 -5.36 0.41 14.91
C ASN A 268 -4.81 1.80 14.62
N GLY A 269 -4.49 2.11 13.36
CA GLY A 269 -3.95 3.43 12.99
C GLY A 269 -4.96 4.55 13.24
N ALA A 270 -6.20 4.30 12.87
CA ALA A 270 -7.31 5.19 13.08
C ALA A 270 -7.61 5.39 14.58
N ALA A 271 -7.61 4.30 15.36
CA ALA A 271 -7.81 4.34 16.82
C ALA A 271 -6.72 5.15 17.52
N GLN A 272 -5.44 4.92 17.16
CA GLN A 272 -4.29 5.65 17.71
C GLN A 272 -4.31 7.14 17.34
N ALA A 273 -4.76 7.46 16.13
CA ALA A 273 -4.89 8.85 15.67
C ALA A 273 -6.02 9.62 16.33
N GLY A 274 -6.95 8.93 17.02
CA GLY A 274 -8.06 9.54 17.74
C GLY A 274 -9.09 10.23 16.84
N ILE A 275 -9.13 9.89 15.54
CA ILE A 275 -10.12 10.47 14.62
C ILE A 275 -11.48 9.80 14.76
N PRO A 276 -12.60 10.52 14.53
CA PRO A 276 -13.93 9.95 14.57
C PRO A 276 -14.10 8.79 13.58
N MET A 277 -14.67 7.67 14.03
CA MET A 277 -14.89 6.50 13.19
C MET A 277 -16.34 6.01 13.26
N VAL A 278 -16.87 5.65 12.10
CA VAL A 278 -18.05 4.79 11.95
C VAL A 278 -17.57 3.46 11.39
N VAL A 279 -17.80 2.38 12.13
CA VAL A 279 -17.31 1.03 11.79
C VAL A 279 -18.51 0.12 11.53
N CYS A 280 -18.53 -0.51 10.36
CA CYS A 280 -19.50 -1.55 10.01
C CYS A 280 -18.73 -2.84 9.68
N PRO A 281 -19.11 -4.02 10.23
CA PRO A 281 -18.42 -5.27 9.97
C PRO A 281 -18.77 -5.84 8.58
N GLY A 282 -18.80 -4.99 7.56
CA GLY A 282 -19.11 -5.39 6.20
C GLY A 282 -18.07 -6.36 5.65
N ALA A 283 -18.51 -7.41 5.00
CA ALA A 283 -17.71 -8.38 4.28
C ALA A 283 -16.72 -9.21 5.14
N ILE A 284 -16.94 -9.36 6.45
CA ILE A 284 -16.09 -10.22 7.31
C ILE A 284 -16.51 -11.70 7.32
N ASP A 285 -17.55 -12.08 6.60
CA ASP A 285 -18.14 -13.42 6.59
C ASP A 285 -17.55 -14.36 5.56
N PHE A 286 -16.54 -13.94 4.81
CA PHE A 286 -15.87 -14.72 3.79
C PHE A 286 -14.41 -14.31 3.62
N ILE A 287 -13.62 -15.21 3.04
CA ILE A 287 -12.29 -14.90 2.52
C ILE A 287 -12.27 -15.05 1.01
N CYS A 288 -11.52 -14.19 0.33
CA CYS A 288 -11.33 -14.22 -1.10
C CYS A 288 -10.04 -14.97 -1.44
N LEU A 289 -10.17 -16.15 -2.08
CA LEU A 289 -9.05 -17.05 -2.37
C LEU A 289 -8.93 -17.31 -3.86
N ARG A 290 -7.69 -17.40 -4.36
CA ARG A 290 -7.42 -17.90 -5.70
C ARG A 290 -7.62 -19.41 -5.76
N LYS A 291 -7.83 -19.94 -6.96
CA LYS A 291 -8.02 -21.38 -7.19
C LYS A 291 -6.92 -22.25 -6.57
N ASN A 292 -5.69 -21.79 -6.58
CA ASN A 292 -4.54 -22.50 -6.01
C ASN A 292 -4.28 -22.17 -4.52
N GLU A 293 -5.15 -21.38 -3.91
CA GLU A 293 -5.11 -20.97 -2.50
C GLU A 293 -6.31 -21.51 -1.71
N LEU A 294 -7.18 -22.29 -2.34
CA LEU A 294 -8.35 -22.84 -1.67
C LEU A 294 -7.93 -23.73 -0.50
N PHE A 295 -8.67 -23.64 0.60
CA PHE A 295 -8.53 -24.54 1.72
C PHE A 295 -9.01 -25.95 1.35
N ASP A 296 -8.49 -26.98 1.98
CA ASP A 296 -8.92 -28.38 1.75
C ASP A 296 -10.44 -28.58 2.02
N ASP A 297 -11.01 -27.75 2.90
CA ASP A 297 -12.41 -27.77 3.28
C ASP A 297 -13.26 -26.67 2.62
N SER A 298 -12.76 -25.96 1.60
CA SER A 298 -13.46 -24.81 0.97
C SER A 298 -14.84 -25.17 0.45
N GLU A 299 -15.02 -26.34 -0.15
CA GLU A 299 -16.34 -26.82 -0.61
C GLU A 299 -17.29 -27.09 0.56
N LYS A 300 -16.79 -27.68 1.64
CA LYS A 300 -17.56 -27.95 2.87
C LYS A 300 -17.99 -26.66 3.56
N ARG A 301 -17.14 -25.63 3.54
CA ARG A 301 -17.48 -24.29 4.03
C ARG A 301 -18.61 -23.65 3.23
N GLY A 302 -18.71 -23.99 1.95
CA GLY A 302 -19.50 -23.32 0.94
C GLY A 302 -18.72 -22.18 0.29
N MET A 303 -18.71 -22.17 -1.03
CA MET A 303 -18.02 -21.14 -1.80
C MET A 303 -18.78 -20.75 -3.06
N VAL A 304 -18.49 -19.56 -3.56
CA VAL A 304 -19.02 -19.04 -4.84
C VAL A 304 -17.85 -18.50 -5.64
N TRP A 305 -17.75 -18.92 -6.88
CA TRP A 305 -16.75 -18.37 -7.80
C TRP A 305 -17.10 -16.94 -8.19
N HIS A 306 -16.20 -16.03 -7.96
CA HIS A 306 -16.30 -14.65 -8.42
C HIS A 306 -15.91 -14.54 -9.91
N ASN A 307 -14.89 -15.29 -10.32
CA ASN A 307 -14.45 -15.44 -11.70
C ASN A 307 -13.71 -16.80 -11.87
N SER A 308 -13.01 -17.01 -12.98
CA SER A 308 -12.30 -18.27 -13.26
C SER A 308 -11.13 -18.59 -12.31
N ASP A 309 -10.62 -17.62 -11.55
CA ASP A 309 -9.46 -17.76 -10.67
C ASP A 309 -9.76 -17.45 -9.19
N LEU A 310 -10.84 -16.72 -8.90
CA LEU A 310 -11.11 -16.16 -7.57
C LEU A 310 -12.45 -16.68 -7.03
N ALA A 311 -12.43 -17.18 -5.80
CA ALA A 311 -13.62 -17.65 -5.09
C ALA A 311 -13.84 -16.89 -3.77
N HIS A 312 -15.09 -16.67 -3.42
CA HIS A 312 -15.52 -16.26 -2.09
C HIS A 312 -15.80 -17.52 -1.26
N VAL A 313 -14.95 -17.80 -0.30
CA VAL A 313 -15.07 -18.95 0.60
C VAL A 313 -15.63 -18.47 1.93
N ARG A 314 -16.74 -19.08 2.35
CA ARG A 314 -17.43 -18.74 3.61
C ARG A 314 -16.56 -19.05 4.82
N LEU A 315 -16.55 -18.15 5.81
CA LEU A 315 -15.99 -18.41 7.12
C LEU A 315 -16.96 -19.19 8.00
N TYR A 316 -16.43 -20.01 8.90
CA TYR A 316 -17.21 -20.61 9.97
C TYR A 316 -17.65 -19.54 10.99
N ASP A 317 -18.74 -19.80 11.74
CA ASP A 317 -19.27 -18.85 12.70
C ASP A 317 -18.26 -18.41 13.75
N ASN A 318 -17.47 -19.36 14.28
CA ASN A 318 -16.42 -19.09 15.27
C ASN A 318 -15.34 -18.15 14.73
N GLU A 319 -14.93 -18.32 13.46
CA GLU A 319 -13.94 -17.48 12.81
C GLU A 319 -14.45 -16.04 12.64
N VAL A 320 -15.72 -15.86 12.24
CA VAL A 320 -16.36 -14.54 12.16
C VAL A 320 -16.45 -13.89 13.53
N LEU A 321 -16.85 -14.65 14.56
CA LEU A 321 -16.95 -14.13 15.92
C LEU A 321 -15.58 -13.74 16.49
N ASP A 322 -14.50 -14.44 16.16
CA ASP A 322 -13.13 -14.06 16.56
C ASP A 322 -12.69 -12.76 15.88
N ILE A 323 -13.05 -12.56 14.61
CA ILE A 323 -12.83 -11.28 13.93
C ILE A 323 -13.62 -10.16 14.61
N VAL A 324 -14.87 -10.40 15.01
CA VAL A 324 -15.69 -9.42 15.76
C VAL A 324 -15.05 -9.08 17.10
N ARG A 325 -14.49 -10.05 17.84
CA ARG A 325 -13.72 -9.78 19.08
C ARG A 325 -12.52 -8.88 18.81
N THR A 326 -11.81 -9.12 17.71
CA THR A 326 -10.69 -8.27 17.29
C THR A 326 -11.15 -6.85 16.96
N ILE A 327 -12.27 -6.69 16.25
CA ILE A 327 -12.88 -5.38 16.00
C ILE A 327 -13.17 -4.67 17.32
N CYS A 328 -13.88 -5.33 18.26
CA CYS A 328 -14.20 -4.75 19.56
C CYS A 328 -12.95 -4.32 20.34
N SER A 329 -11.93 -5.17 20.39
CA SER A 329 -10.67 -4.85 21.06
C SER A 329 -10.01 -3.58 20.49
N ARG A 330 -9.96 -3.45 19.16
CA ARG A 330 -9.33 -2.31 18.48
C ARG A 330 -10.13 -1.02 18.62
N VAL A 331 -11.45 -1.07 18.43
CA VAL A 331 -12.29 0.13 18.58
C VAL A 331 -12.37 0.59 20.04
N ASN A 332 -12.32 -0.33 21.01
CA ASN A 332 -12.27 0.00 22.44
C ASN A 332 -10.97 0.73 22.83
N SER A 333 -9.88 0.54 22.08
CA SER A 333 -8.62 1.24 22.33
C SER A 333 -8.57 2.65 21.72
N SER A 334 -9.62 3.05 20.98
CA SER A 334 -9.65 4.36 20.33
C SER A 334 -9.78 5.50 21.34
N SER A 335 -8.96 6.52 21.16
CA SER A 335 -9.11 7.80 21.87
C SER A 335 -10.13 8.74 21.23
N GLY A 336 -10.59 8.44 20.02
CA GLY A 336 -11.59 9.19 19.26
C GLY A 336 -13.02 8.69 19.50
N ARG A 337 -14.00 9.41 18.96
CA ARG A 337 -15.39 8.95 18.95
C ARG A 337 -15.57 7.78 18.01
N VAL A 338 -16.18 6.70 18.48
CA VAL A 338 -16.48 5.54 17.65
C VAL A 338 -17.97 5.23 17.69
N SER A 339 -18.52 4.90 16.52
CA SER A 339 -19.83 4.30 16.38
C SER A 339 -19.70 2.98 15.61
N VAL A 340 -20.29 1.93 16.15
CA VAL A 340 -20.37 0.63 15.48
C VAL A 340 -21.79 0.41 14.97
N LEU A 341 -21.93 0.14 13.67
CA LEU A 341 -23.21 -0.07 13.01
C LEU A 341 -23.31 -1.52 12.50
N LEU A 342 -24.38 -2.21 12.82
CA LEU A 342 -24.63 -3.59 12.40
C LEU A 342 -25.90 -3.68 11.56
N PRO A 343 -25.81 -4.00 10.25
CA PRO A 343 -26.97 -4.36 9.44
C PRO A 343 -27.40 -5.80 9.78
N ARG A 344 -28.61 -5.98 10.30
CA ARG A 344 -29.11 -7.31 10.71
C ARG A 344 -29.40 -8.25 9.53
N LYS A 345 -29.65 -7.69 8.34
CA LYS A 345 -30.00 -8.47 7.15
C LYS A 345 -28.81 -9.10 6.43
N GLY A 346 -27.58 -8.83 6.87
CA GLY A 346 -26.39 -9.41 6.31
C GLY A 346 -25.23 -8.42 6.21
N LEU A 347 -24.03 -8.93 5.96
CA LEU A 347 -22.78 -8.16 5.94
C LEU A 347 -22.36 -7.76 4.51
N ARG A 348 -23.03 -8.28 3.51
CA ARG A 348 -22.82 -8.03 2.07
C ARG A 348 -23.93 -8.64 1.24
N THR A 349 -23.97 -8.35 -0.08
CA THR A 349 -24.98 -8.83 -1.02
C THR A 349 -25.22 -10.35 -0.97
N LEU A 350 -24.18 -11.17 -0.91
CA LEU A 350 -24.33 -12.65 -0.88
C LEU A 350 -24.79 -13.20 0.47
N SER A 351 -24.84 -12.38 1.54
CA SER A 351 -25.32 -12.77 2.86
C SER A 351 -26.67 -12.11 3.24
N GLU A 352 -27.36 -11.46 2.32
CA GLU A 352 -28.69 -10.94 2.50
C GLU A 352 -29.77 -12.06 2.51
N PRO A 353 -30.98 -11.78 3.01
CA PRO A 353 -32.08 -12.75 3.00
C PRO A 353 -32.33 -13.36 1.60
N GLY A 354 -32.36 -14.69 1.55
CA GLY A 354 -32.51 -15.46 0.29
C GLY A 354 -31.21 -15.71 -0.48
N GLN A 355 -30.09 -15.15 -0.05
CA GLN A 355 -28.79 -15.39 -0.68
C GLN A 355 -28.07 -16.61 -0.08
N VAL A 356 -27.08 -17.14 -0.81
CA VAL A 356 -26.40 -18.40 -0.51
C VAL A 356 -25.63 -18.42 0.81
N PHE A 357 -25.22 -17.25 1.31
CA PHE A 357 -24.48 -17.11 2.57
C PHE A 357 -25.31 -16.48 3.69
N TYR A 358 -26.63 -16.38 3.54
CA TYR A 358 -27.50 -15.84 4.57
C TYR A 358 -27.51 -16.69 5.85
N ARG A 359 -27.22 -16.08 6.99
CA ARG A 359 -27.12 -16.73 8.31
C ARG A 359 -27.68 -15.82 9.43
N PRO A 360 -29.01 -15.82 9.62
CA PRO A 360 -29.62 -14.95 10.63
C PRO A 360 -29.12 -15.25 12.06
N GLU A 361 -28.89 -16.53 12.42
CA GLU A 361 -28.37 -16.88 13.75
C GLU A 361 -26.95 -16.35 13.99
N LEU A 362 -26.12 -16.25 12.95
CA LEU A 362 -24.82 -15.63 13.06
C LEU A 362 -24.96 -14.11 13.33
N MET A 363 -25.89 -13.45 12.67
CA MET A 363 -26.13 -12.02 12.87
C MET A 363 -26.57 -11.72 14.30
N GLU A 364 -27.43 -12.57 14.90
CA GLU A 364 -27.82 -12.46 16.31
C GLU A 364 -26.62 -12.64 17.24
N LYS A 365 -25.75 -13.63 16.99
CA LYS A 365 -24.53 -13.84 17.78
C LYS A 365 -23.58 -12.64 17.68
N ILE A 366 -23.41 -12.06 16.49
CA ILE A 366 -22.59 -10.87 16.26
C ILE A 366 -23.16 -9.68 17.07
N GLU A 367 -24.48 -9.47 17.02
CA GLU A 367 -25.14 -8.39 17.77
C GLU A 367 -24.96 -8.54 19.27
N MET A 368 -25.13 -9.77 19.80
CA MET A 368 -24.91 -10.06 21.21
C MET A 368 -23.46 -9.78 21.63
N LEU A 369 -22.51 -10.21 20.80
CA LEU A 369 -21.08 -10.04 21.07
C LEU A 369 -20.67 -8.56 21.06
N PHE A 370 -21.19 -7.75 20.15
CA PHE A 370 -20.96 -6.31 20.17
C PHE A 370 -21.54 -5.65 21.43
N LYS A 371 -22.76 -6.02 21.84
CA LYS A 371 -23.40 -5.50 23.09
C LYS A 371 -22.60 -5.86 24.33
N GLU A 372 -21.96 -7.05 24.33
CA GLU A 372 -21.18 -7.54 25.47
C GLU A 372 -19.81 -6.87 25.55
N LEU A 373 -19.11 -6.72 24.43
CA LEU A 373 -17.68 -6.39 24.39
C LEU A 373 -17.37 -4.92 24.13
N LEU A 374 -18.31 -4.15 23.58
CA LEU A 374 -18.04 -2.74 23.32
C LEU A 374 -18.06 -1.91 24.61
N SER A 375 -17.06 -1.05 24.79
CA SER A 375 -16.97 -0.12 25.92
C SER A 375 -18.12 0.88 25.94
N GLY A 376 -18.56 1.32 27.14
CA GLY A 376 -19.70 2.21 27.31
C GLY A 376 -19.60 3.60 26.63
N GLY A 377 -18.42 4.00 26.16
CA GLY A 377 -18.23 5.22 25.36
C GLY A 377 -18.49 5.06 23.86
N ILE A 378 -18.67 3.82 23.39
CA ILE A 378 -18.90 3.51 21.96
C ILE A 378 -20.39 3.43 21.69
N VAL A 379 -20.85 4.15 20.67
CA VAL A 379 -22.24 4.08 20.24
C VAL A 379 -22.44 2.82 19.38
N PHE A 380 -23.26 1.89 19.83
CA PHE A 380 -23.64 0.72 19.04
C PHE A 380 -25.10 0.84 18.54
N LYS A 381 -25.31 0.61 17.26
CA LYS A 381 -26.66 0.54 16.65
C LYS A 381 -26.74 -0.65 15.70
N ALA A 382 -27.76 -1.47 15.87
CA ALA A 382 -28.17 -2.49 14.91
C ALA A 382 -29.49 -2.04 14.23
N PHE A 383 -29.61 -2.30 12.95
CA PHE A 383 -30.75 -1.87 12.13
C PHE A 383 -31.07 -2.90 11.03
N ASP A 384 -32.31 -2.88 10.54
CA ASP A 384 -32.84 -3.80 9.51
C ASP A 384 -32.62 -3.27 8.10
#